data_f6e78dc16b2cd8a9c14866577b4ace0d
#
_entry.id   f6e78dc16b2cd8a9c14866577b4ace0d
#
_cell.length_a   1.000
_cell.length_b   1.000
_cell.length_c   1.000
_cell.angle_alpha   90.00
_cell.angle_beta   90.00
_cell.angle_gamma   90.00
#
_symmetry.space_group_name_H-M   'P 1'
#
loop_
_entity.id
_entity.type
_entity.pdbx_description
1 polymer ?
#
loop_
_entity_poly.entity_id
_entity_poly.type
_entity_poly.pdbx_seq_one_letter_code
_entity_poly.pdbx_strand_id
1 'polypeptide(L)'
;MKNFVIHTLGCKLNFSESSAIAAELEKRGWTQGGVPEIVIVNTCAVTGSAEKKTRNLVSKLHRENPLAAIMLIGCYGALKPELLERWAGVDKVFGSSNKMSVVDYVATREVKPAPNFFATYSIHDRTRSFLKIQDGCNTHCTYCTVWIARGKSRSDTIAGVLKNIQEIAEQGVHEVNLTGVNIGDFGRGTNEDFTKLLKAIVKQKAIERVRISSLEPELLTDDIIKLVAKNNILMPHFHLPLQSGCDRILSEMRRRYTTAEYAEKVQKIKKLMPDACVACDVITGFPGETDEEFEETYNFLAELPISYMHVFSYSRRPRTAANIMENQIPEDVKEERTQQLIALSNEKKRAFYEQCAGQDRPVLVESQVSDDMLSGFTDNYIRVQVPYSEDIINTIQTVTIDPCRTVL
;
A
#
# COMPACT_ATOMS: atom_id res chain seq x y z
N MET A 1 9.87 -29.92 -15.76
CA MET A 1 10.17 -28.50 -15.46
C MET A 1 9.65 -28.23 -14.06
N LYS A 2 10.41 -27.52 -13.24
CA LYS A 2 9.99 -27.18 -11.87
C LYS A 2 9.11 -25.94 -11.93
N ASN A 3 7.81 -26.11 -11.68
CA ASN A 3 6.85 -25.03 -11.80
C ASN A 3 6.41 -24.51 -10.42
N PHE A 4 6.23 -23.19 -10.32
CA PHE A 4 5.68 -22.56 -9.14
C PHE A 4 4.61 -21.52 -9.50
N VAL A 5 3.74 -21.22 -8.53
CA VAL A 5 2.77 -20.14 -8.63
C VAL A 5 2.80 -19.33 -7.34
N ILE A 6 2.69 -18.00 -7.45
CA ILE A 6 2.60 -17.10 -6.30
C ILE A 6 1.27 -16.37 -6.32
N HIS A 7 0.54 -16.46 -5.22
CA HIS A 7 -0.67 -15.68 -4.95
C HIS A 7 -0.38 -14.63 -3.89
N THR A 8 -0.70 -13.36 -4.18
CA THR A 8 -0.46 -12.26 -3.28
C THR A 8 -1.75 -11.68 -2.76
N LEU A 9 -1.90 -11.67 -1.44
CA LEU A 9 -2.97 -10.98 -0.73
C LEU A 9 -2.39 -9.77 0.02
N GLY A 10 -3.16 -8.67 0.08
CA GLY A 10 -2.83 -7.51 0.89
C GLY A 10 -2.28 -6.32 0.10
N CYS A 11 -1.20 -5.71 0.60
CA CYS A 11 -0.75 -4.39 0.19
C CYS A 11 0.34 -4.41 -0.92
N LYS A 12 0.65 -3.22 -1.45
CA LYS A 12 1.73 -2.99 -2.44
C LYS A 12 3.07 -3.56 -1.99
N LEU A 13 3.36 -3.52 -0.68
CA LEU A 13 4.57 -4.08 -0.09
C LEU A 13 4.62 -5.61 -0.24
N ASN A 14 3.52 -6.33 0.02
CA ASN A 14 3.46 -7.77 -0.23
C ASN A 14 3.65 -8.08 -1.72
N PHE A 15 3.13 -7.23 -2.58
CA PHE A 15 3.26 -7.41 -4.02
C PHE A 15 4.72 -7.31 -4.48
N SER A 16 5.43 -6.26 -4.08
CA SER A 16 6.86 -6.09 -4.38
C SER A 16 7.70 -7.27 -3.85
N GLU A 17 7.39 -7.77 -2.64
CA GLU A 17 8.06 -8.92 -2.05
C GLU A 17 7.81 -10.22 -2.82
N SER A 18 6.57 -10.43 -3.32
CA SER A 18 6.23 -11.58 -4.17
C SER A 18 6.97 -11.56 -5.51
N SER A 19 7.03 -10.39 -6.17
CA SER A 19 7.76 -10.22 -7.43
C SER A 19 9.25 -10.54 -7.26
N ALA A 20 9.87 -10.08 -6.17
CA ALA A 20 11.27 -10.40 -5.89
C ALA A 20 11.49 -11.89 -5.62
N ILE A 21 10.57 -12.56 -4.92
CA ILE A 21 10.62 -14.02 -4.70
C ILE A 21 10.49 -14.76 -6.04
N ALA A 22 9.57 -14.33 -6.91
CA ALA A 22 9.41 -14.93 -8.23
C ALA A 22 10.69 -14.82 -9.07
N ALA A 23 11.24 -13.60 -9.18
CA ALA A 23 12.47 -13.37 -9.92
C ALA A 23 13.65 -14.20 -9.40
N GLU A 24 13.75 -14.39 -8.08
CA GLU A 24 14.83 -15.18 -7.49
C GLU A 24 14.64 -16.69 -7.70
N LEU A 25 13.40 -17.18 -7.74
CA LEU A 25 13.09 -18.57 -8.11
C LEU A 25 13.39 -18.82 -9.59
N GLU A 26 13.05 -17.89 -10.47
CA GLU A 26 13.34 -17.98 -11.90
C GLU A 26 14.85 -18.04 -12.19
N LYS A 27 15.66 -17.23 -11.52
CA LYS A 27 17.13 -17.31 -11.57
C LYS A 27 17.67 -18.68 -11.15
N ARG A 28 16.93 -19.41 -10.33
CA ARG A 28 17.28 -20.77 -9.87
C ARG A 28 16.69 -21.87 -10.74
N GLY A 29 16.14 -21.52 -11.91
CA GLY A 29 15.62 -22.46 -12.91
C GLY A 29 14.21 -22.97 -12.64
N TRP A 30 13.40 -22.26 -11.83
CA TRP A 30 11.98 -22.49 -11.70
C TRP A 30 11.23 -21.68 -12.75
N THR A 31 10.08 -22.18 -13.19
CA THR A 31 9.20 -21.49 -14.14
C THR A 31 7.89 -21.11 -13.47
N GLN A 32 7.49 -19.84 -13.57
CA GLN A 32 6.20 -19.38 -13.05
C GLN A 32 5.06 -19.83 -13.95
N GLY A 33 4.02 -20.43 -13.37
CA GLY A 33 2.84 -20.91 -14.09
C GLY A 33 2.81 -22.42 -14.33
N GLY A 34 1.92 -22.87 -15.21
CA GLY A 34 1.71 -24.30 -15.47
C GLY A 34 1.10 -25.06 -14.30
N VAL A 35 1.29 -26.39 -14.27
CA VAL A 35 0.89 -27.23 -13.11
C VAL A 35 1.98 -27.08 -12.04
N PRO A 36 1.68 -26.45 -10.89
CA PRO A 36 2.70 -26.11 -9.91
C PRO A 36 3.11 -27.32 -9.06
N GLU A 37 4.41 -27.47 -8.82
CA GLU A 37 4.96 -28.30 -7.73
C GLU A 37 4.94 -27.52 -6.40
N ILE A 38 5.04 -26.17 -6.50
CA ILE A 38 5.11 -25.25 -5.36
C ILE A 38 4.06 -24.15 -5.54
N VAL A 39 3.25 -23.93 -4.50
CA VAL A 39 2.34 -22.80 -4.42
C VAL A 39 2.76 -21.92 -3.24
N ILE A 40 3.05 -20.64 -3.50
CA ILE A 40 3.40 -19.66 -2.47
C ILE A 40 2.22 -18.70 -2.30
N VAL A 41 1.74 -18.53 -1.07
CA VAL A 41 0.68 -17.56 -0.76
C VAL A 41 1.25 -16.48 0.16
N ASN A 42 1.43 -15.27 -0.36
CA ASN A 42 1.84 -14.11 0.43
C ASN A 42 0.61 -13.52 1.12
N THR A 43 0.57 -13.63 2.44
CA THR A 43 -0.62 -13.44 3.27
C THR A 43 -0.69 -12.07 3.92
N CYS A 44 -1.92 -11.60 4.13
CA CYS A 44 -2.25 -10.41 4.92
C CYS A 44 -3.08 -10.81 6.16
N ALA A 45 -2.91 -10.06 7.25
CA ALA A 45 -3.65 -10.27 8.50
C ALA A 45 -4.09 -8.96 9.16
N VAL A 46 -4.19 -7.87 8.38
CA VAL A 46 -4.60 -6.57 8.90
C VAL A 46 -6.07 -6.58 9.32
N THR A 47 -6.92 -7.33 8.63
CA THR A 47 -8.35 -7.47 8.93
C THR A 47 -8.78 -8.93 9.03
N GLY A 48 -9.91 -9.20 9.72
CA GLY A 48 -10.53 -10.53 9.75
C GLY A 48 -10.95 -11.02 8.36
N SER A 49 -11.39 -10.13 7.49
CA SER A 49 -11.71 -10.43 6.10
C SER A 49 -10.48 -10.93 5.32
N ALA A 50 -9.29 -10.35 5.55
CA ALA A 50 -8.06 -10.82 4.93
C ALA A 50 -7.68 -12.25 5.38
N GLU A 51 -7.87 -12.58 6.65
CA GLU A 51 -7.66 -13.95 7.16
C GLU A 51 -8.64 -14.94 6.51
N LYS A 52 -9.92 -14.57 6.40
CA LYS A 52 -10.96 -15.41 5.74
C LYS A 52 -10.63 -15.64 4.26
N LYS A 53 -10.21 -14.58 3.55
CA LYS A 53 -9.76 -14.69 2.15
C LYS A 53 -8.57 -15.63 2.01
N THR A 54 -7.59 -15.53 2.91
CA THR A 54 -6.41 -16.43 2.92
C THR A 54 -6.84 -17.89 3.10
N ARG A 55 -7.70 -18.18 4.08
CA ARG A 55 -8.19 -19.56 4.32
C ARG A 55 -8.91 -20.13 3.10
N ASN A 56 -9.83 -19.36 2.52
CA ASN A 56 -10.58 -19.80 1.34
C ASN A 56 -9.66 -20.09 0.16
N LEU A 57 -8.66 -19.21 -0.06
CA LEU A 57 -7.68 -19.38 -1.14
C LEU A 57 -6.84 -20.63 -0.94
N VAL A 58 -6.29 -20.85 0.25
CA VAL A 58 -5.47 -22.05 0.55
C VAL A 58 -6.28 -23.33 0.36
N SER A 59 -7.54 -23.37 0.86
CA SER A 59 -8.42 -24.54 0.68
C SER A 59 -8.73 -24.80 -0.80
N LYS A 60 -8.92 -23.75 -1.60
CA LYS A 60 -9.12 -23.87 -3.04
C LYS A 60 -7.87 -24.42 -3.72
N LEU A 61 -6.72 -23.83 -3.46
CA LEU A 61 -5.44 -24.21 -4.08
C LEU A 61 -5.03 -25.65 -3.75
N HIS A 62 -5.23 -26.10 -2.51
CA HIS A 62 -4.99 -27.49 -2.12
C HIS A 62 -5.88 -28.47 -2.87
N ARG A 63 -7.14 -28.13 -3.08
CA ARG A 63 -8.08 -28.98 -3.83
C ARG A 63 -7.75 -29.05 -5.33
N GLU A 64 -7.32 -27.91 -5.92
CA GLU A 64 -6.96 -27.80 -7.34
C GLU A 64 -5.58 -28.39 -7.64
N ASN A 65 -4.68 -28.39 -6.67
CA ASN A 65 -3.28 -28.86 -6.78
C ASN A 65 -2.92 -29.77 -5.60
N PRO A 66 -3.50 -30.98 -5.48
CA PRO A 66 -3.36 -31.83 -4.30
C PRO A 66 -1.93 -32.36 -4.06
N LEU A 67 -1.09 -32.34 -5.08
CA LEU A 67 0.31 -32.77 -5.02
C LEU A 67 1.31 -31.61 -4.81
N ALA A 68 0.86 -30.36 -4.94
CA ALA A 68 1.71 -29.20 -4.75
C ALA A 68 1.95 -28.90 -3.27
N ALA A 69 3.19 -28.60 -2.90
CA ALA A 69 3.53 -28.10 -1.57
C ALA A 69 3.11 -26.61 -1.44
N ILE A 70 2.26 -26.28 -0.48
CA ILE A 70 1.80 -24.91 -0.24
C ILE A 70 2.65 -24.25 0.84
N MET A 71 3.27 -23.14 0.51
CA MET A 71 4.04 -22.32 1.43
C MET A 71 3.33 -21.02 1.73
N LEU A 72 3.10 -20.72 3.00
CA LEU A 72 2.49 -19.48 3.44
C LEU A 72 3.57 -18.52 3.92
N ILE A 73 3.54 -17.30 3.41
CA ILE A 73 4.49 -16.26 3.81
C ILE A 73 3.72 -15.00 4.24
N GLY A 74 4.37 -14.12 5.01
CA GLY A 74 3.83 -12.78 5.25
C GLY A 74 3.27 -12.52 6.63
N CYS A 75 2.39 -11.50 6.73
CA CYS A 75 1.92 -10.99 8.02
C CYS A 75 1.09 -12.03 8.80
N TYR A 76 0.28 -12.83 8.14
CA TYR A 76 -0.49 -13.87 8.82
C TYR A 76 0.43 -14.99 9.33
N GLY A 77 1.44 -15.37 8.54
CA GLY A 77 2.47 -16.31 8.97
C GLY A 77 3.25 -15.84 10.21
N ALA A 78 3.49 -14.54 10.33
CA ALA A 78 4.16 -13.97 11.50
C ALA A 78 3.27 -13.94 12.76
N LEU A 79 1.95 -13.78 12.61
CA LEU A 79 1.02 -13.66 13.73
C LEU A 79 0.53 -14.99 14.27
N LYS A 80 0.33 -15.99 13.41
CA LYS A 80 -0.29 -17.29 13.77
C LYS A 80 0.38 -18.48 13.06
N PRO A 81 1.72 -18.66 13.17
CA PRO A 81 2.42 -19.69 12.41
C PRO A 81 1.90 -21.11 12.73
N GLU A 82 1.78 -21.45 14.00
CA GLU A 82 1.34 -22.78 14.45
C GLU A 82 -0.08 -23.16 13.97
N LEU A 83 -0.98 -22.17 13.86
CA LEU A 83 -2.32 -22.39 13.32
C LEU A 83 -2.26 -22.73 11.83
N LEU A 84 -1.44 -21.98 11.08
CA LEU A 84 -1.34 -22.12 9.64
C LEU A 84 -0.64 -23.40 9.22
N GLU A 85 0.35 -23.86 9.99
CA GLU A 85 1.07 -25.11 9.74
C GLU A 85 0.16 -26.36 9.90
N ARG A 86 -0.99 -26.20 10.58
CA ARG A 86 -2.01 -27.27 10.72
C ARG A 86 -3.01 -27.32 9.57
N TRP A 87 -2.97 -26.38 8.64
CA TRP A 87 -3.91 -26.40 7.53
C TRP A 87 -3.53 -27.46 6.50
N ALA A 88 -4.54 -28.14 5.95
CA ALA A 88 -4.34 -29.19 4.95
C ALA A 88 -3.58 -28.62 3.72
N GLY A 89 -2.54 -29.34 3.31
CA GLY A 89 -1.70 -28.99 2.16
C GLY A 89 -0.61 -27.96 2.45
N VAL A 90 -0.57 -27.35 3.65
CA VAL A 90 0.49 -26.41 4.03
C VAL A 90 1.76 -27.18 4.43
N ASP A 91 2.83 -26.95 3.69
CA ASP A 91 4.14 -27.58 3.92
C ASP A 91 4.99 -26.74 4.90
N LYS A 92 5.00 -25.39 4.73
CA LYS A 92 5.80 -24.51 5.57
C LYS A 92 5.21 -23.12 5.69
N VAL A 93 5.47 -22.46 6.83
CA VAL A 93 5.05 -21.08 7.10
C VAL A 93 6.27 -20.20 7.39
N PHE A 94 6.32 -19.02 6.76
CA PHE A 94 7.34 -18.01 6.97
C PHE A 94 6.70 -16.68 7.40
N GLY A 95 7.25 -16.06 8.43
CA GLY A 95 6.84 -14.74 8.88
C GLY A 95 7.29 -13.61 7.96
N SER A 96 6.92 -12.38 8.30
CA SER A 96 7.27 -11.20 7.49
C SER A 96 8.77 -10.92 7.43
N SER A 97 9.52 -11.25 8.49
CA SER A 97 10.96 -11.00 8.58
C SER A 97 11.81 -12.01 7.81
N ASN A 98 11.29 -13.19 7.54
CA ASN A 98 12.02 -14.28 6.88
C ASN A 98 11.35 -14.79 5.60
N LYS A 99 10.53 -13.96 4.94
CA LYS A 99 9.85 -14.32 3.69
C LYS A 99 10.79 -14.83 2.62
N MET A 100 11.95 -14.19 2.45
CA MET A 100 12.94 -14.58 1.43
C MET A 100 13.53 -15.95 1.67
N SER A 101 13.51 -16.48 2.90
CA SER A 101 13.95 -17.82 3.20
C SER A 101 13.13 -18.90 2.49
N VAL A 102 11.94 -18.57 1.98
CA VAL A 102 11.14 -19.48 1.14
C VAL A 102 11.91 -19.91 -0.12
N VAL A 103 12.70 -19.02 -0.70
CA VAL A 103 13.50 -19.29 -1.92
C VAL A 103 14.55 -20.37 -1.66
N ASP A 104 15.26 -20.28 -0.53
CA ASP A 104 16.24 -21.31 -0.14
C ASP A 104 15.54 -22.61 0.24
N TYR A 105 14.43 -22.52 0.99
CA TYR A 105 13.66 -23.70 1.39
C TYR A 105 13.09 -24.48 0.19
N VAL A 106 12.64 -23.80 -0.84
CA VAL A 106 12.21 -24.44 -2.10
C VAL A 106 13.33 -25.23 -2.73
N ALA A 107 14.56 -24.72 -2.71
CA ALA A 107 15.72 -25.34 -3.33
C ALA A 107 16.35 -26.46 -2.49
N THR A 108 16.47 -26.28 -1.17
CA THR A 108 17.28 -27.13 -0.29
C THR A 108 16.50 -27.79 0.85
N ARG A 109 15.23 -27.44 1.07
CA ARG A 109 14.42 -27.81 2.24
C ARG A 109 15.01 -27.31 3.57
N GLU A 110 15.97 -26.39 3.53
CA GLU A 110 16.57 -25.76 4.69
C GLU A 110 16.13 -24.30 4.83
N VAL A 111 15.83 -23.87 6.06
CA VAL A 111 15.51 -22.48 6.36
C VAL A 111 16.79 -21.72 6.69
N LYS A 112 17.23 -20.85 5.80
CA LYS A 112 18.37 -19.96 6.05
C LYS A 112 17.94 -18.65 6.67
N PRO A 113 18.78 -18.02 7.51
CA PRO A 113 18.51 -16.69 8.05
C PRO A 113 18.33 -15.67 6.92
N ALA A 114 17.26 -14.88 7.00
CA ALA A 114 17.05 -13.76 6.09
C ALA A 114 17.85 -12.53 6.55
N PRO A 115 18.26 -11.64 5.63
CA PRO A 115 18.85 -10.35 6.00
C PRO A 115 17.85 -9.48 6.76
N ASN A 116 18.36 -8.58 7.61
CA ASN A 116 17.52 -7.67 8.41
C ASN A 116 16.60 -6.81 7.54
N PHE A 117 17.08 -6.36 6.39
CA PHE A 117 16.31 -5.70 5.34
C PHE A 117 16.69 -6.27 3.98
N PHE A 118 15.72 -6.44 3.10
CA PHE A 118 15.95 -6.76 1.70
C PHE A 118 15.10 -5.80 0.85
N ALA A 119 15.78 -5.09 -0.03
CA ALA A 119 15.11 -4.27 -1.02
C ALA A 119 14.37 -5.18 -2.01
N THR A 120 13.17 -4.79 -2.38
CA THR A 120 12.37 -5.48 -3.39
C THR A 120 11.69 -4.48 -4.28
N TYR A 121 11.58 -4.80 -5.55
CA TYR A 121 10.77 -4.04 -6.48
C TYR A 121 10.03 -4.99 -7.43
N SER A 122 8.90 -4.54 -7.95
CA SER A 122 8.13 -5.29 -8.93
C SER A 122 8.55 -4.88 -10.34
N ILE A 123 8.77 -5.87 -11.20
CA ILE A 123 9.05 -5.69 -12.63
C ILE A 123 8.18 -6.69 -13.38
N HIS A 124 7.78 -6.34 -14.59
CA HIS A 124 6.96 -7.13 -15.52
C HIS A 124 5.52 -7.42 -15.10
N ASP A 125 5.16 -7.23 -13.84
CA ASP A 125 3.81 -7.51 -13.36
C ASP A 125 2.82 -6.36 -13.65
N ARG A 126 3.36 -5.13 -13.80
CA ARG A 126 2.58 -3.89 -13.97
C ARG A 126 3.43 -2.82 -14.66
N THR A 127 2.76 -1.81 -15.19
CA THR A 127 3.38 -0.61 -15.78
C THR A 127 4.15 0.24 -14.78
N ARG A 128 3.80 0.15 -13.47
CA ARG A 128 4.46 0.85 -12.38
C ARG A 128 5.19 -0.12 -11.47
N SER A 129 6.41 0.21 -11.06
CA SER A 129 7.16 -0.56 -10.07
C SER A 129 6.83 -0.13 -8.64
N PHE A 130 6.63 -1.10 -7.75
CA PHE A 130 6.54 -0.87 -6.30
C PHE A 130 7.90 -1.17 -5.67
N LEU A 131 8.61 -0.11 -5.26
CA LEU A 131 9.93 -0.22 -4.64
C LEU A 131 9.80 -0.14 -3.12
N LYS A 132 10.17 -1.22 -2.44
CA LYS A 132 10.23 -1.27 -0.99
C LYS A 132 11.47 -0.53 -0.48
N ILE A 133 11.25 0.59 0.19
CA ILE A 133 12.31 1.42 0.79
C ILE A 133 12.38 1.29 2.31
N GLN A 134 11.28 0.86 2.96
CA GLN A 134 11.14 0.78 4.42
C GLN A 134 10.25 -0.41 4.80
N ASP A 135 10.45 -0.99 5.98
CA ASP A 135 9.65 -2.08 6.55
C ASP A 135 9.60 -1.97 8.08
N GLY A 136 8.55 -2.55 8.69
CA GLY A 136 8.32 -2.47 10.13
C GLY A 136 7.84 -1.08 10.57
N CYS A 137 7.47 -0.95 11.86
CA CYS A 137 6.94 0.29 12.41
C CYS A 137 7.23 0.39 13.92
N ASN A 138 7.58 1.59 14.38
CA ASN A 138 7.80 1.89 15.79
C ASN A 138 6.62 2.68 16.43
N THR A 139 5.55 2.92 15.67
CA THR A 139 4.32 3.53 16.17
C THR A 139 3.40 2.44 16.66
N HIS A 140 3.26 2.25 17.95
CA HIS A 140 2.46 1.17 18.54
C HIS A 140 0.99 1.58 18.66
N CYS A 141 0.33 1.87 17.51
CA CYS A 141 -1.11 2.19 17.49
C CYS A 141 -1.91 1.06 18.12
N THR A 142 -2.92 1.41 18.90
CA THR A 142 -3.67 0.46 19.75
C THR A 142 -4.45 -0.60 18.96
N TYR A 143 -4.81 -0.31 17.72
CA TYR A 143 -5.57 -1.20 16.82
C TYR A 143 -4.68 -2.02 15.86
N CYS A 144 -3.40 -1.68 15.73
CA CYS A 144 -2.58 -2.14 14.62
C CYS A 144 -1.79 -3.41 14.96
N THR A 145 -1.82 -4.40 14.07
CA THR A 145 -1.01 -5.63 14.16
C THR A 145 0.27 -5.56 13.34
N VAL A 146 0.46 -4.53 12.53
CA VAL A 146 1.57 -4.48 11.57
C VAL A 146 2.92 -4.45 12.27
N TRP A 147 3.08 -3.67 13.35
CA TRP A 147 4.30 -3.61 14.13
C TRP A 147 4.61 -4.95 14.82
N ILE A 148 3.58 -5.75 15.19
CA ILE A 148 3.74 -7.10 15.72
C ILE A 148 4.22 -8.06 14.63
N ALA A 149 3.62 -7.98 13.45
CA ALA A 149 3.91 -8.88 12.34
C ALA A 149 5.24 -8.58 11.65
N ARG A 150 5.62 -7.30 11.52
CA ARG A 150 6.79 -6.86 10.74
C ARG A 150 7.96 -6.38 11.59
N GLY A 151 7.75 -6.21 12.90
CA GLY A 151 8.79 -5.79 13.85
C GLY A 151 9.16 -4.31 13.74
N LYS A 152 10.36 -3.97 14.26
CA LYS A 152 10.88 -2.60 14.30
C LYS A 152 11.10 -2.01 12.92
N SER A 153 10.99 -0.67 12.84
CA SER A 153 11.29 0.09 11.62
C SER A 153 12.73 -0.13 11.17
N ARG A 154 12.90 -0.40 9.89
CA ARG A 154 14.17 -0.55 9.19
C ARG A 154 14.00 -0.12 7.73
N SER A 155 15.05 0.36 7.10
CA SER A 155 15.01 0.89 5.74
C SER A 155 16.23 0.47 4.93
N ASP A 156 16.14 0.68 3.64
CA ASP A 156 17.28 0.72 2.73
C ASP A 156 18.13 1.99 3.00
N THR A 157 19.24 2.13 2.30
CA THR A 157 20.04 3.35 2.24
C THR A 157 19.61 4.21 1.05
N ILE A 158 19.92 5.50 1.08
CA ILE A 158 19.71 6.39 -0.10
C ILE A 158 20.41 5.82 -1.33
N ALA A 159 21.66 5.37 -1.19
CA ALA A 159 22.42 4.80 -2.30
C ALA A 159 21.76 3.52 -2.86
N GLY A 160 21.22 2.65 -1.99
CA GLY A 160 20.51 1.46 -2.41
C GLY A 160 19.21 1.79 -3.17
N VAL A 161 18.43 2.74 -2.66
CA VAL A 161 17.19 3.17 -3.32
C VAL A 161 17.48 3.78 -4.70
N LEU A 162 18.48 4.66 -4.80
CA LEU A 162 18.87 5.29 -6.09
C LEU A 162 19.33 4.26 -7.11
N LYS A 163 20.11 3.25 -6.68
CA LYS A 163 20.54 2.13 -7.54
C LYS A 163 19.32 1.36 -8.06
N ASN A 164 18.39 0.98 -7.15
CA ASN A 164 17.18 0.24 -7.54
C ASN A 164 16.29 1.06 -8.51
N ILE A 165 16.16 2.38 -8.32
CA ILE A 165 15.40 3.25 -9.24
C ILE A 165 16.06 3.25 -10.62
N GLN A 166 17.39 3.31 -10.68
CA GLN A 166 18.13 3.24 -11.94
C GLN A 166 17.90 1.92 -12.67
N GLU A 167 18.02 0.79 -11.96
CA GLU A 167 17.75 -0.55 -12.52
C GLU A 167 16.32 -0.70 -13.03
N ILE A 168 15.34 -0.13 -12.32
CA ILE A 168 13.93 -0.13 -12.72
C ILE A 168 13.73 0.69 -14.01
N ALA A 169 14.32 1.89 -14.08
CA ALA A 169 14.21 2.76 -15.25
C ALA A 169 14.87 2.14 -16.50
N GLU A 170 16.01 1.47 -16.36
CA GLU A 170 16.70 0.74 -17.45
C GLU A 170 15.85 -0.39 -18.05
N GLN A 171 14.81 -0.84 -17.34
CA GLN A 171 13.86 -1.82 -17.84
C GLN A 171 12.60 -1.21 -18.49
N GLY A 172 12.62 0.10 -18.76
CA GLY A 172 11.53 0.79 -19.44
C GLY A 172 10.33 1.11 -18.56
N VAL A 173 10.48 1.10 -17.24
CA VAL A 173 9.43 1.52 -16.30
C VAL A 173 9.46 3.03 -16.13
N HIS A 174 8.31 3.68 -16.24
CA HIS A 174 8.16 5.14 -16.16
C HIS A 174 7.80 5.68 -14.78
N GLU A 175 7.18 4.86 -13.91
CA GLU A 175 6.77 5.28 -12.57
C GLU A 175 7.23 4.30 -11.48
N VAL A 176 7.86 4.84 -10.41
CA VAL A 176 8.14 4.11 -9.18
C VAL A 176 7.23 4.59 -8.06
N ASN A 177 6.59 3.66 -7.37
CA ASN A 177 5.89 3.89 -6.11
C ASN A 177 6.82 3.52 -4.95
N LEU A 178 7.29 4.51 -4.20
CA LEU A 178 8.03 4.28 -2.97
C LEU A 178 7.10 3.64 -1.93
N THR A 179 7.45 2.46 -1.48
CA THR A 179 6.55 1.62 -0.67
C THR A 179 7.19 1.21 0.65
N GLY A 180 6.39 1.12 1.70
CA GLY A 180 6.80 0.71 3.04
C GLY A 180 5.60 0.59 3.97
N VAL A 181 5.89 0.37 5.24
CA VAL A 181 4.88 0.36 6.32
C VAL A 181 4.68 1.79 6.87
N ASN A 182 5.78 2.51 7.09
CA ASN A 182 5.83 3.91 7.48
C ASN A 182 7.03 4.54 6.79
N ILE A 183 6.85 4.97 5.55
CA ILE A 183 7.96 5.44 4.71
C ILE A 183 8.65 6.69 5.24
N GLY A 184 7.94 7.51 6.03
CA GLY A 184 8.52 8.68 6.69
C GLY A 184 9.59 8.33 7.73
N ASP A 185 9.60 7.09 8.22
CA ASP A 185 10.64 6.55 9.13
C ASP A 185 11.92 6.12 8.37
N PHE A 186 12.02 6.35 7.07
CA PHE A 186 13.22 6.02 6.29
C PHE A 186 14.47 6.65 6.91
N GLY A 187 15.52 5.84 7.06
CA GLY A 187 16.79 6.27 7.63
C GLY A 187 16.80 6.43 9.16
N ARG A 188 15.72 6.06 9.87
CA ARG A 188 15.65 6.19 11.34
C ARG A 188 16.85 5.51 12.01
N GLY A 189 17.54 6.28 12.85
CA GLY A 189 18.74 5.83 13.57
C GLY A 189 20.04 5.91 12.75
N THR A 190 19.99 6.52 11.59
CA THR A 190 21.14 6.82 10.72
C THR A 190 21.27 8.33 10.46
N ASN A 191 22.22 8.74 9.64
CA ASN A 191 22.35 10.12 9.18
C ASN A 191 21.48 10.43 7.94
N GLU A 192 20.70 9.47 7.47
CA GLU A 192 19.76 9.60 6.35
C GLU A 192 18.35 9.89 6.87
N ASP A 193 17.51 10.47 6.03
CA ASP A 193 16.08 10.67 6.29
C ASP A 193 15.29 10.70 4.99
N PHE A 194 13.96 10.64 5.09
CA PHE A 194 13.07 10.58 3.94
C PHE A 194 13.15 11.85 3.07
N THR A 195 13.33 13.03 3.67
CA THR A 195 13.50 14.29 2.92
C THR A 195 14.79 14.30 2.09
N LYS A 196 15.90 13.81 2.67
CA LYS A 196 17.17 13.66 1.94
C LYS A 196 17.04 12.67 0.79
N LEU A 197 16.33 11.54 1.00
CA LEU A 197 16.06 10.58 -0.05
C LEU A 197 15.30 11.22 -1.21
N LEU A 198 14.20 11.93 -0.95
CA LEU A 198 13.43 12.61 -2.01
C LEU A 198 14.27 13.65 -2.77
N LYS A 199 15.09 14.44 -2.06
CA LYS A 199 16.03 15.39 -2.69
C LYS A 199 17.05 14.67 -3.59
N ALA A 200 17.55 13.51 -3.17
CA ALA A 200 18.50 12.72 -3.95
C ALA A 200 17.85 12.13 -5.21
N ILE A 201 16.62 11.62 -5.11
CA ILE A 201 15.84 11.12 -6.25
C ILE A 201 15.61 12.23 -7.29
N VAL A 202 15.14 13.40 -6.84
CA VAL A 202 14.93 14.56 -7.73
C VAL A 202 16.23 15.01 -8.40
N LYS A 203 17.37 14.91 -7.71
CA LYS A 203 18.68 15.23 -8.27
C LYS A 203 19.15 14.20 -9.30
N GLN A 204 18.90 12.92 -9.06
CA GLN A 204 19.32 11.82 -9.94
C GLN A 204 18.63 11.86 -11.30
N LYS A 205 17.31 12.14 -11.34
CA LYS A 205 16.49 12.19 -12.56
C LYS A 205 16.51 10.89 -13.39
N ALA A 206 16.67 9.76 -12.73
CA ALA A 206 16.75 8.46 -13.40
C ALA A 206 15.40 7.95 -13.89
N ILE A 207 14.28 8.45 -13.34
CA ILE A 207 12.91 8.03 -13.68
C ILE A 207 12.01 9.26 -13.81
N GLU A 208 10.98 9.15 -14.64
CA GLU A 208 10.09 10.27 -14.94
C GLU A 208 9.11 10.59 -13.81
N ARG A 209 8.61 9.56 -13.12
CA ARG A 209 7.57 9.71 -12.10
C ARG A 209 7.87 8.91 -10.84
N VAL A 210 7.79 9.57 -9.70
CA VAL A 210 7.91 8.95 -8.38
C VAL A 210 6.69 9.28 -7.54
N ARG A 211 6.01 8.26 -7.07
CA ARG A 211 4.83 8.39 -6.20
C ARG A 211 5.16 7.99 -4.78
N ILE A 212 4.81 8.87 -3.85
CA ILE A 212 4.96 8.65 -2.42
C ILE A 212 3.73 7.83 -1.96
N SER A 213 3.94 6.67 -1.34
CA SER A 213 2.86 5.89 -0.72
C SER A 213 2.42 6.53 0.61
N SER A 214 1.79 5.75 1.46
CA SER A 214 1.27 6.19 2.76
C SER A 214 2.37 6.81 3.63
N LEU A 215 2.18 8.07 4.01
CA LEU A 215 3.08 8.85 4.84
C LEU A 215 2.33 9.34 6.09
N GLU A 216 2.85 9.03 7.27
CA GLU A 216 2.24 9.48 8.52
C GLU A 216 2.21 11.02 8.58
N PRO A 217 1.09 11.63 9.01
CA PRO A 217 0.92 13.09 8.99
C PRO A 217 2.03 13.85 9.74
N GLU A 218 2.46 13.34 10.90
CA GLU A 218 3.52 13.97 11.68
C GLU A 218 4.91 13.93 11.00
N LEU A 219 5.10 13.04 10.03
CA LEU A 219 6.35 12.90 9.27
C LEU A 219 6.33 13.66 7.94
N LEU A 220 5.17 14.19 7.54
CA LEU A 220 5.05 15.09 6.39
C LEU A 220 5.55 16.49 6.78
N THR A 221 6.76 16.84 6.38
CA THR A 221 7.35 18.15 6.63
C THR A 221 6.99 19.17 5.55
N ASP A 222 7.05 20.47 5.89
CA ASP A 222 6.86 21.55 4.90
C ASP A 222 7.87 21.47 3.75
N ASP A 223 9.08 20.97 4.02
CA ASP A 223 10.12 20.76 2.99
C ASP A 223 9.70 19.71 1.97
N ILE A 224 9.05 18.63 2.39
CA ILE A 224 8.52 17.60 1.48
C ILE A 224 7.41 18.20 0.62
N ILE A 225 6.45 18.94 1.21
CA ILE A 225 5.36 19.58 0.46
C ILE A 225 5.92 20.54 -0.58
N LYS A 226 6.87 21.41 -0.20
CA LYS A 226 7.53 22.36 -1.12
C LYS A 226 8.34 21.66 -2.20
N LEU A 227 8.98 20.53 -1.87
CA LEU A 227 9.76 19.75 -2.82
C LEU A 227 8.85 19.13 -3.89
N VAL A 228 7.71 18.55 -3.50
CA VAL A 228 6.72 18.02 -4.45
C VAL A 228 6.17 19.14 -5.34
N ALA A 229 5.84 20.30 -4.77
CA ALA A 229 5.29 21.44 -5.52
C ALA A 229 6.27 22.06 -6.54
N LYS A 230 7.58 21.88 -6.35
CA LYS A 230 8.61 22.56 -7.15
C LYS A 230 9.24 21.71 -8.26
N ASN A 231 8.81 20.48 -8.42
CA ASN A 231 9.36 19.59 -9.45
C ASN A 231 8.24 18.73 -10.08
N ASN A 232 8.56 18.12 -11.21
CA ASN A 232 7.65 17.27 -11.99
C ASN A 232 7.94 15.77 -11.87
N ILE A 233 8.89 15.36 -11.02
CA ILE A 233 9.26 13.95 -10.80
C ILE A 233 8.44 13.36 -9.67
N LEU A 234 8.26 14.11 -8.57
CA LEU A 234 7.42 13.68 -7.44
C LEU A 234 5.96 14.01 -7.75
N MET A 235 5.13 13.00 -7.83
CA MET A 235 3.72 13.16 -8.22
C MET A 235 2.92 13.91 -7.14
N PRO A 236 2.04 14.88 -7.52
CA PRO A 236 1.20 15.63 -6.61
C PRO A 236 0.04 14.77 -6.06
N HIS A 237 0.42 13.72 -5.36
CA HIS A 237 -0.48 12.77 -4.71
C HIS A 237 0.06 12.46 -3.31
N PHE A 238 -0.77 12.72 -2.30
CA PHE A 238 -0.46 12.47 -0.89
C PHE A 238 -1.47 11.49 -0.30
N HIS A 239 -0.99 10.41 0.27
CA HIS A 239 -1.81 9.50 1.05
C HIS A 239 -1.41 9.64 2.53
N LEU A 240 -2.28 10.27 3.32
CA LEU A 240 -2.05 10.66 4.71
C LEU A 240 -3.08 9.96 5.62
N PRO A 241 -2.74 8.89 6.33
CA PRO A 241 -3.67 8.17 7.19
C PRO A 241 -4.18 9.04 8.34
N LEU A 242 -5.45 9.48 8.30
CA LEU A 242 -6.07 10.27 9.37
C LEU A 242 -6.52 9.39 10.54
N GLN A 243 -7.16 8.29 10.25
CA GLN A 243 -7.76 7.30 11.14
C GLN A 243 -9.07 7.74 11.82
N SER A 244 -9.19 8.95 12.37
CA SER A 244 -10.41 9.54 12.93
C SER A 244 -10.36 11.07 12.84
N GLY A 245 -11.50 11.71 12.73
CA GLY A 245 -11.65 13.17 12.80
C GLY A 245 -11.98 13.71 14.19
N CYS A 246 -11.86 12.89 15.23
CA CYS A 246 -12.08 13.25 16.63
C CYS A 246 -10.76 13.07 17.43
N ASP A 247 -10.31 14.14 18.11
CA ASP A 247 -9.02 14.14 18.83
C ASP A 247 -8.99 13.15 19.99
N ARG A 248 -10.12 12.93 20.69
CA ARG A 248 -10.18 11.91 21.74
C ARG A 248 -9.91 10.51 21.17
N ILE A 249 -10.56 10.17 20.05
CA ILE A 249 -10.36 8.87 19.38
C ILE A 249 -8.93 8.74 18.86
N LEU A 250 -8.36 9.79 18.27
CA LEU A 250 -6.94 9.80 17.86
C LEU A 250 -6.01 9.52 19.04
N SER A 251 -6.26 10.12 20.19
CA SER A 251 -5.50 9.87 21.43
C SER A 251 -5.60 8.41 21.88
N GLU A 252 -6.80 7.82 21.91
CA GLU A 252 -7.03 6.41 22.23
C GLU A 252 -6.37 5.45 21.22
N MET A 253 -6.30 5.85 19.95
CA MET A 253 -5.55 5.16 18.90
C MET A 253 -4.03 5.30 19.05
N ARG A 254 -3.53 6.16 19.95
CA ARG A 254 -2.13 6.57 20.12
C ARG A 254 -1.56 7.22 18.86
N ARG A 255 -2.36 8.09 18.22
CA ARG A 255 -1.87 8.94 17.13
C ARG A 255 -1.11 10.13 17.74
N ARG A 256 -0.15 10.67 16.98
CA ARG A 256 0.78 11.71 17.45
C ARG A 256 0.51 13.06 16.80
N TYR A 257 -0.70 13.28 16.38
CA TYR A 257 -1.18 14.53 15.79
C TYR A 257 -2.64 14.75 16.19
N THR A 258 -3.06 15.99 16.11
CA THR A 258 -4.45 16.42 16.28
C THR A 258 -5.13 16.62 14.91
N THR A 259 -6.46 16.73 14.92
CA THR A 259 -7.26 17.08 13.75
C THR A 259 -6.84 18.44 13.18
N ALA A 260 -6.55 19.43 14.03
CA ALA A 260 -6.07 20.76 13.63
C ALA A 260 -4.73 20.70 12.89
N GLU A 261 -3.74 19.95 13.41
CA GLU A 261 -2.44 19.76 12.74
C GLU A 261 -2.58 19.03 11.40
N TYR A 262 -3.49 18.06 11.32
CA TYR A 262 -3.82 17.38 10.08
C TYR A 262 -4.42 18.32 9.04
N ALA A 263 -5.42 19.10 9.43
CA ALA A 263 -6.08 20.08 8.57
C ALA A 263 -5.08 21.12 8.04
N GLU A 264 -4.17 21.62 8.89
CA GLU A 264 -3.13 22.56 8.49
C GLU A 264 -2.26 22.00 7.35
N LYS A 265 -1.87 20.71 7.45
CA LYS A 265 -1.07 20.06 6.39
C LYS A 265 -1.82 19.92 5.08
N VAL A 266 -3.11 19.53 5.13
CA VAL A 266 -3.95 19.44 3.93
C VAL A 266 -4.13 20.82 3.29
N GLN A 267 -4.38 21.85 4.08
CA GLN A 267 -4.49 23.23 3.60
C GLN A 267 -3.19 23.74 2.96
N LYS A 268 -2.01 23.43 3.55
CA LYS A 268 -0.70 23.78 2.98
C LYS A 268 -0.48 23.09 1.63
N ILE A 269 -0.84 21.81 1.50
CA ILE A 269 -0.77 21.09 0.22
C ILE A 269 -1.65 21.78 -0.81
N LYS A 270 -2.93 22.02 -0.50
CA LYS A 270 -3.89 22.62 -1.43
C LYS A 270 -3.55 24.07 -1.79
N LYS A 271 -2.95 24.82 -0.88
CA LYS A 271 -2.48 26.20 -1.16
C LYS A 271 -1.34 26.22 -2.20
N LEU A 272 -0.41 25.25 -2.16
CA LEU A 272 0.71 25.18 -3.08
C LEU A 272 0.38 24.41 -4.37
N MET A 273 -0.50 23.45 -4.27
CA MET A 273 -0.92 22.54 -5.35
C MET A 273 -2.43 22.30 -5.26
N PRO A 274 -3.28 23.23 -5.77
CA PRO A 274 -4.73 23.12 -5.68
C PRO A 274 -5.28 21.78 -6.22
N ASP A 275 -4.69 21.28 -7.29
CA ASP A 275 -5.08 20.06 -7.98
C ASP A 275 -4.37 18.79 -7.45
N ALA A 276 -3.59 18.88 -6.38
CA ALA A 276 -2.99 17.69 -5.76
C ALA A 276 -4.08 16.78 -5.19
N CYS A 277 -3.94 15.49 -5.43
CA CYS A 277 -4.74 14.49 -4.76
C CYS A 277 -4.30 14.33 -3.31
N VAL A 278 -5.21 14.48 -2.38
CA VAL A 278 -5.00 14.15 -0.97
C VAL A 278 -5.99 13.08 -0.57
N ALA A 279 -5.48 11.89 -0.26
CA ALA A 279 -6.27 10.75 0.19
C ALA A 279 -5.96 10.43 1.64
N CYS A 280 -6.92 9.85 2.36
CA CYS A 280 -6.72 9.40 3.73
C CYS A 280 -7.31 8.01 3.99
N ASP A 281 -6.89 7.40 5.09
CA ASP A 281 -7.54 6.22 5.68
C ASP A 281 -8.33 6.65 6.91
N VAL A 282 -9.53 6.07 7.10
CA VAL A 282 -10.39 6.31 8.26
C VAL A 282 -10.91 4.98 8.80
N ILE A 283 -10.94 4.83 10.12
CA ILE A 283 -11.48 3.66 10.81
C ILE A 283 -12.75 4.08 11.53
N THR A 284 -13.87 3.41 11.25
CA THR A 284 -15.16 3.60 11.93
C THR A 284 -15.36 2.57 13.03
N GLY A 285 -16.05 2.95 14.11
CA GLY A 285 -16.41 2.05 15.18
C GLY A 285 -15.22 1.56 16.01
N PHE A 286 -14.24 2.44 16.24
CA PHE A 286 -13.19 2.18 17.22
C PHE A 286 -13.82 2.02 18.62
N PRO A 287 -13.30 1.14 19.51
CA PRO A 287 -13.89 0.94 20.83
C PRO A 287 -14.12 2.23 21.59
N GLY A 288 -15.34 2.45 22.07
CA GLY A 288 -15.75 3.63 22.81
C GLY A 288 -16.04 4.88 21.95
N GLU A 289 -16.07 4.78 20.61
CA GLU A 289 -16.50 5.87 19.72
C GLU A 289 -18.01 6.10 19.88
N THR A 290 -18.42 7.28 20.37
CA THR A 290 -19.84 7.65 20.48
C THR A 290 -20.42 8.10 19.14
N ASP A 291 -21.76 8.32 19.09
CA ASP A 291 -22.41 8.84 17.89
C ASP A 291 -21.99 10.29 17.62
N GLU A 292 -21.84 11.09 18.67
CA GLU A 292 -21.37 12.48 18.57
C GLU A 292 -19.95 12.56 18.04
N GLU A 293 -19.06 11.66 18.44
CA GLU A 293 -17.68 11.60 17.96
C GLU A 293 -17.57 11.09 16.53
N PHE A 294 -18.46 10.20 16.14
CA PHE A 294 -18.59 9.82 14.73
C PHE A 294 -19.10 10.98 13.90
N GLU A 295 -20.10 11.76 14.38
CA GLU A 295 -20.59 12.96 13.72
C GLU A 295 -19.48 14.03 13.61
N GLU A 296 -18.68 14.25 14.67
CA GLU A 296 -17.49 15.10 14.64
C GLU A 296 -16.53 14.67 13.51
N THR A 297 -16.24 13.36 13.42
CA THR A 297 -15.40 12.78 12.35
C THR A 297 -15.98 13.01 10.97
N TYR A 298 -17.31 12.81 10.80
CA TYR A 298 -18.00 13.02 9.53
C TYR A 298 -17.91 14.49 9.09
N ASN A 299 -18.24 15.42 9.99
CA ASN A 299 -18.24 16.86 9.72
C ASN A 299 -16.82 17.36 9.40
N PHE A 300 -15.81 16.93 10.17
CA PHE A 300 -14.42 17.24 9.90
C PHE A 300 -13.99 16.80 8.49
N LEU A 301 -14.33 15.56 8.10
CA LEU A 301 -14.02 15.04 6.77
C LEU A 301 -14.82 15.73 5.66
N ALA A 302 -16.05 16.13 5.93
CA ALA A 302 -16.88 16.85 4.96
C ALA A 302 -16.29 18.24 4.63
N GLU A 303 -15.76 18.96 5.60
CA GLU A 303 -15.17 20.28 5.43
C GLU A 303 -13.76 20.25 4.84
N LEU A 304 -13.00 19.16 5.09
CA LEU A 304 -11.62 19.07 4.68
C LEU A 304 -11.47 18.90 3.16
N PRO A 305 -10.57 19.64 2.47
CA PRO A 305 -10.41 19.57 1.02
C PRO A 305 -9.58 18.34 0.59
N ILE A 306 -9.94 17.15 1.06
CA ILE A 306 -9.40 15.88 0.62
C ILE A 306 -10.11 15.38 -0.65
N SER A 307 -9.43 14.54 -1.43
CA SER A 307 -9.95 14.05 -2.70
C SER A 307 -10.81 12.80 -2.55
N TYR A 308 -10.45 11.91 -1.64
CA TYR A 308 -11.20 10.69 -1.29
C TYR A 308 -10.64 10.07 -0.01
N MET A 309 -11.33 9.08 0.53
CA MET A 309 -10.85 8.30 1.66
C MET A 309 -11.05 6.80 1.46
N HIS A 310 -10.18 6.02 2.08
CA HIS A 310 -10.40 4.59 2.29
C HIS A 310 -11.00 4.39 3.66
N VAL A 311 -12.21 3.87 3.72
CA VAL A 311 -12.96 3.64 4.95
C VAL A 311 -12.84 2.19 5.38
N PHE A 312 -12.48 1.96 6.62
CA PHE A 312 -12.34 0.64 7.23
C PHE A 312 -13.20 0.53 8.47
N SER A 313 -14.03 -0.48 8.56
CA SER A 313 -14.65 -0.86 9.82
C SER A 313 -13.57 -1.41 10.77
N TYR A 314 -13.57 -0.96 12.03
CA TYR A 314 -12.64 -1.49 13.03
C TYR A 314 -12.77 -3.01 13.14
N SER A 315 -11.67 -3.69 13.01
CA SER A 315 -11.58 -5.16 13.11
C SER A 315 -10.79 -5.57 14.36
N ARG A 316 -11.43 -6.24 15.29
CA ARG A 316 -10.76 -6.78 16.49
C ARG A 316 -9.61 -7.70 16.11
N ARG A 317 -8.42 -7.39 16.60
CA ARG A 317 -7.21 -8.15 16.29
C ARG A 317 -6.55 -8.66 17.57
N PRO A 318 -6.27 -9.96 17.69
CA PRO A 318 -5.54 -10.50 18.85
C PRO A 318 -4.21 -9.77 19.07
N ARG A 319 -3.82 -9.63 20.33
CA ARG A 319 -2.56 -8.97 20.75
C ARG A 319 -2.51 -7.46 20.53
N THR A 320 -3.60 -6.80 20.11
CA THR A 320 -3.71 -5.34 20.08
C THR A 320 -4.40 -4.82 21.33
N ALA A 321 -4.04 -3.61 21.78
CA ALA A 321 -4.67 -3.01 22.96
C ALA A 321 -6.17 -2.76 22.73
N ALA A 322 -6.56 -2.29 21.56
CA ALA A 322 -7.96 -2.03 21.21
C ALA A 322 -8.84 -3.31 21.25
N ASN A 323 -8.25 -4.51 21.11
CA ASN A 323 -9.00 -5.76 21.17
C ASN A 323 -9.64 -6.04 22.55
N ILE A 324 -9.03 -5.53 23.62
CA ILE A 324 -9.45 -5.73 25.01
C ILE A 324 -10.07 -4.47 25.63
N MET A 325 -10.19 -3.37 24.89
CA MET A 325 -10.89 -2.19 25.34
C MET A 325 -12.39 -2.50 25.55
N GLU A 326 -12.98 -1.86 26.54
CA GLU A 326 -14.42 -1.90 26.77
C GLU A 326 -15.19 -1.14 25.69
N ASN A 327 -16.50 -1.19 25.72
CA ASN A 327 -17.40 -0.46 24.81
C ASN A 327 -17.10 -0.74 23.32
N GLN A 328 -16.94 -2.03 22.99
CA GLN A 328 -16.83 -2.45 21.59
C GLN A 328 -18.12 -2.11 20.85
N ILE A 329 -17.98 -1.45 19.71
CA ILE A 329 -19.13 -1.01 18.89
C ILE A 329 -19.76 -2.23 18.18
N PRO A 330 -21.10 -2.37 18.17
CA PRO A 330 -21.81 -3.41 17.43
C PRO A 330 -21.49 -3.39 15.93
N GLU A 331 -21.54 -4.56 15.28
CA GLU A 331 -21.15 -4.68 13.87
C GLU A 331 -22.10 -3.91 12.92
N ASP A 332 -23.40 -3.87 13.21
CA ASP A 332 -24.41 -3.12 12.49
C ASP A 332 -24.14 -1.60 12.54
N VAL A 333 -23.83 -1.07 13.71
CA VAL A 333 -23.44 0.35 13.87
C VAL A 333 -22.17 0.67 13.10
N LYS A 334 -21.16 -0.21 13.17
CA LYS A 334 -19.93 -0.04 12.38
C LYS A 334 -20.18 -0.07 10.87
N GLU A 335 -21.04 -0.96 10.41
CA GLU A 335 -21.43 -1.06 9.00
C GLU A 335 -22.13 0.22 8.55
N GLU A 336 -23.11 0.70 9.32
CA GLU A 336 -23.82 1.95 9.01
C GLU A 336 -22.86 3.14 8.91
N ARG A 337 -22.00 3.36 9.91
CA ARG A 337 -20.99 4.43 9.89
C ARG A 337 -20.02 4.31 8.70
N THR A 338 -19.62 3.07 8.37
CA THR A 338 -18.76 2.77 7.23
C THR A 338 -19.44 3.19 5.92
N GLN A 339 -20.71 2.85 5.72
CA GLN A 339 -21.45 3.20 4.51
C GLN A 339 -21.64 4.71 4.36
N GLN A 340 -21.90 5.43 5.45
CA GLN A 340 -22.01 6.90 5.43
C GLN A 340 -20.69 7.54 4.96
N LEU A 341 -19.53 7.12 5.47
CA LEU A 341 -18.24 7.65 5.05
C LEU A 341 -17.83 7.20 3.65
N ILE A 342 -18.23 6.01 3.19
CA ILE A 342 -18.03 5.58 1.80
C ILE A 342 -18.83 6.49 0.86
N ALA A 343 -20.07 6.83 1.18
CA ALA A 343 -20.89 7.76 0.41
C ALA A 343 -20.19 9.13 0.30
N LEU A 344 -19.78 9.71 1.44
CA LEU A 344 -19.03 10.96 1.48
C LEU A 344 -17.72 10.89 0.67
N SER A 345 -16.98 9.77 0.73
CA SER A 345 -15.78 9.57 -0.05
C SER A 345 -16.04 9.60 -1.56
N ASN A 346 -17.13 8.98 -2.00
CA ASN A 346 -17.53 8.99 -3.41
C ASN A 346 -17.94 10.38 -3.90
N GLU A 347 -18.63 11.17 -3.07
CA GLU A 347 -18.97 12.56 -3.37
C GLU A 347 -17.69 13.41 -3.54
N LYS A 348 -16.76 13.32 -2.58
CA LYS A 348 -15.49 14.04 -2.65
C LYS A 348 -14.64 13.62 -3.85
N LYS A 349 -14.62 12.34 -4.17
CA LYS A 349 -13.89 11.84 -5.35
C LYS A 349 -14.45 12.42 -6.64
N ARG A 350 -15.78 12.47 -6.75
CA ARG A 350 -16.48 13.09 -7.90
C ARG A 350 -16.15 14.58 -7.99
N ALA A 351 -16.28 15.32 -6.90
CA ALA A 351 -15.96 16.74 -6.85
C ALA A 351 -14.50 17.02 -7.23
N PHE A 352 -13.56 16.20 -6.78
CA PHE A 352 -12.15 16.31 -7.18
C PHE A 352 -11.95 16.07 -8.67
N TYR A 353 -12.65 15.12 -9.27
CA TYR A 353 -12.55 14.83 -10.69
C TYR A 353 -13.16 15.97 -11.52
N GLU A 354 -14.31 16.52 -11.08
CA GLU A 354 -14.97 17.68 -11.69
C GLU A 354 -14.10 18.95 -11.59
N GLN A 355 -13.39 19.16 -10.48
CA GLN A 355 -12.44 20.27 -10.32
C GLN A 355 -11.31 20.21 -11.37
N CYS A 356 -10.90 19.01 -11.77
CA CYS A 356 -9.84 18.81 -12.76
C CYS A 356 -10.37 18.72 -14.20
N ALA A 357 -11.67 18.85 -14.43
CA ALA A 357 -12.27 18.74 -15.76
C ALA A 357 -11.70 19.79 -16.73
N GLY A 358 -11.44 19.38 -17.96
CA GLY A 358 -10.88 20.24 -19.02
C GLY A 358 -9.40 20.53 -18.88
N GLN A 359 -8.71 20.06 -17.85
CA GLN A 359 -7.26 20.20 -17.71
C GLN A 359 -6.54 19.12 -18.53
N ASP A 360 -5.47 19.53 -19.21
CA ASP A 360 -4.53 18.60 -19.85
C ASP A 360 -3.54 18.08 -18.81
N ARG A 361 -3.52 16.75 -18.63
CA ARG A 361 -2.63 16.12 -17.63
C ARG A 361 -1.84 14.94 -18.22
N PRO A 362 -0.60 14.72 -17.76
CA PRO A 362 0.17 13.55 -18.17
C PRO A 362 -0.41 12.29 -17.52
N VAL A 363 -0.76 11.32 -18.37
CA VAL A 363 -1.35 10.02 -17.99
C VAL A 363 -0.38 8.91 -18.31
N LEU A 364 0.01 8.12 -17.34
CA LEU A 364 0.67 6.84 -17.59
C LEU A 364 -0.40 5.82 -17.99
N VAL A 365 -0.39 5.41 -19.26
CA VAL A 365 -1.34 4.44 -19.80
C VAL A 365 -0.89 3.04 -19.40
N GLU A 366 -1.79 2.25 -18.79
CA GLU A 366 -1.42 0.99 -18.17
C GLU A 366 -1.94 -0.24 -18.92
N SER A 367 -3.21 -0.53 -18.78
CA SER A 367 -3.78 -1.80 -19.21
C SER A 367 -5.11 -1.64 -19.92
N GLN A 368 -5.40 -2.59 -20.78
CA GLN A 368 -6.70 -2.72 -21.41
C GLN A 368 -7.79 -3.01 -20.37
N VAL A 369 -8.92 -2.31 -20.48
CA VAL A 369 -10.09 -2.49 -19.61
C VAL A 369 -11.32 -2.98 -20.38
N SER A 370 -11.36 -2.76 -21.69
CA SER A 370 -12.31 -3.34 -22.64
C SER A 370 -11.67 -3.40 -24.03
N ASP A 371 -12.35 -3.98 -25.00
CA ASP A 371 -11.82 -4.14 -26.37
C ASP A 371 -11.38 -2.79 -26.97
N ASP A 372 -12.07 -1.70 -26.64
CA ASP A 372 -11.85 -0.38 -27.21
C ASP A 372 -11.16 0.63 -26.29
N MET A 373 -10.83 0.23 -25.04
CA MET A 373 -10.35 1.19 -24.03
C MET A 373 -9.17 0.65 -23.23
N LEU A 374 -8.19 1.55 -23.02
CA LEU A 374 -7.12 1.41 -22.02
C LEU A 374 -7.46 2.26 -20.79
N SER A 375 -6.86 1.95 -19.65
CA SER A 375 -6.89 2.83 -18.48
C SER A 375 -5.49 3.29 -18.09
N GLY A 376 -5.44 4.47 -17.48
CA GLY A 376 -4.19 5.03 -16.95
C GLY A 376 -4.44 5.93 -15.77
N PHE A 377 -3.35 6.39 -15.14
CA PHE A 377 -3.41 7.34 -14.04
C PHE A 377 -2.69 8.62 -14.38
N THR A 378 -3.35 9.74 -14.10
CA THR A 378 -2.73 11.06 -14.13
C THR A 378 -1.61 11.18 -13.08
N ASP A 379 -0.82 12.24 -13.19
CA ASP A 379 0.14 12.63 -12.16
C ASP A 379 -0.51 12.82 -10.78
N ASN A 380 -1.72 13.43 -10.71
CA ASN A 380 -2.50 13.63 -9.50
C ASN A 380 -3.49 12.49 -9.18
N TYR A 381 -3.28 11.30 -9.74
CA TYR A 381 -3.98 10.05 -9.40
C TYR A 381 -5.44 9.94 -9.82
N ILE A 382 -5.90 10.71 -10.80
CA ILE A 382 -7.20 10.48 -11.45
C ILE A 382 -7.06 9.28 -12.38
N ARG A 383 -7.96 8.33 -12.29
CA ARG A 383 -8.02 7.20 -13.22
C ARG A 383 -8.87 7.57 -14.42
N VAL A 384 -8.27 7.52 -15.59
CA VAL A 384 -8.92 7.87 -16.86
C VAL A 384 -8.95 6.68 -17.82
N GLN A 385 -9.90 6.70 -18.75
CA GLN A 385 -9.95 5.78 -19.88
C GLN A 385 -9.55 6.53 -21.15
N VAL A 386 -8.74 5.90 -21.99
CA VAL A 386 -8.32 6.40 -23.30
C VAL A 386 -8.62 5.36 -24.36
N PRO A 387 -8.88 5.75 -25.63
CA PRO A 387 -9.09 4.80 -26.72
C PRO A 387 -7.93 3.81 -26.83
N TYR A 388 -8.25 2.57 -27.18
CA TYR A 388 -7.24 1.53 -27.33
C TYR A 388 -6.28 1.85 -28.47
N SER A 389 -4.99 1.78 -28.18
CA SER A 389 -3.89 1.72 -29.14
C SER A 389 -2.74 0.97 -28.47
N GLU A 390 -2.19 -0.04 -29.10
CA GLU A 390 -1.10 -0.84 -28.56
C GLU A 390 0.17 0.01 -28.33
N ASP A 391 0.42 0.97 -29.21
CA ASP A 391 1.61 1.82 -29.19
C ASP A 391 1.70 2.75 -27.99
N ILE A 392 0.57 3.02 -27.30
CA ILE A 392 0.56 3.93 -26.14
C ILE A 392 0.59 3.19 -24.80
N ILE A 393 0.51 1.85 -24.77
CA ILE A 393 0.63 1.07 -23.53
C ILE A 393 2.02 1.27 -22.95
N ASN A 394 2.10 1.49 -21.65
CA ASN A 394 3.33 1.82 -20.92
C ASN A 394 4.03 3.09 -21.43
N THR A 395 3.26 4.09 -21.85
CA THR A 395 3.77 5.43 -22.19
C THR A 395 3.06 6.50 -21.40
N ILE A 396 3.64 7.69 -21.34
CA ILE A 396 3.01 8.87 -20.74
C ILE A 396 2.39 9.72 -21.86
N GLN A 397 1.08 9.83 -21.87
CA GLN A 397 0.29 10.59 -22.84
C GLN A 397 -0.33 11.83 -22.18
N THR A 398 -0.40 12.95 -22.89
CA THR A 398 -1.19 14.10 -22.44
C THR A 398 -2.66 13.86 -22.77
N VAL A 399 -3.52 13.89 -21.75
CA VAL A 399 -4.96 13.63 -21.89
C VAL A 399 -5.74 14.75 -21.24
N THR A 400 -6.73 15.30 -21.95
CA THR A 400 -7.70 16.23 -21.36
C THR A 400 -8.68 15.46 -20.48
N ILE A 401 -8.81 15.88 -19.21
CA ILE A 401 -9.68 15.22 -18.24
C ILE A 401 -11.15 15.45 -18.60
N ASP A 402 -11.82 14.36 -18.94
CA ASP A 402 -13.26 14.31 -19.16
C ASP A 402 -13.91 13.50 -18.01
N PRO A 403 -14.74 14.13 -17.16
CA PRO A 403 -15.40 13.40 -16.06
C PRO A 403 -16.20 12.19 -16.50
N CYS A 404 -16.74 12.18 -17.73
CA CYS A 404 -17.47 11.04 -18.27
C CYS A 404 -16.57 9.84 -18.62
N ARG A 405 -15.28 10.07 -18.78
CA ARG A 405 -14.25 9.04 -19.06
C ARG A 405 -13.38 8.72 -17.85
N THR A 406 -13.74 9.20 -16.68
CA THR A 406 -13.05 8.86 -15.43
C THR A 406 -13.69 7.64 -14.76
N VAL A 407 -12.88 6.87 -14.05
CA VAL A 407 -13.35 5.68 -13.33
C VAL A 407 -13.40 6.01 -11.83
N LEU A 408 -14.61 6.09 -11.29
CA LEU A 408 -14.87 6.32 -9.87
C LEU A 408 -14.53 5.09 -9.01
#